data_8f3539c58f9ceb60687b853584fba68e
#
_entry.id   8f3539c58f9ceb60687b853584fba68e
#
_cell.length_a   1.000
_cell.length_b   1.000
_cell.length_c   1.000
_cell.angle_alpha   90.00
_cell.angle_beta   90.00
_cell.angle_gamma   90.00
#
_symmetry.space_group_name_H-M   'P 1'
#
loop_
_entity.id
_entity.type
_entity.pdbx_description
1 polymer ?
#
loop_
_entity_poly.entity_id
_entity_poly.type
_entity_poly.pdbx_seq_one_letter_code
_entity_poly.pdbx_strand_id
1 'polypeptide(L)'
;MANSIIKDRIITYQGDEYGIRKAHNLLLLLLEKLDAHCKFYGLSYSLAYGSMLGCVREKGFIPWDDDVDIVMKRKDYDRFFSSLEEGKTQLSRDCFVESPVYMHKLHDVTTGDVPVFIDLYAADSVPDNWLKRRVKYVVVQFVKEIIKGRRGRRNLLPGMLHTLRKIMAYVISFPFSNEQIDRLYTKVATWGNDKETTRLSSYCSGHKSYGKYYPAEIYDNIQYLPFEDIKMPVVGDYDLYLSKEYGQNYMTPPPQSKRNPAHIKKYKQNQGYKR
;
A
#
# COMPACT_ATOMS: atom_id res chain seq x y z
N MET A 1 -7.77 30.19 -4.57
CA MET A 1 -9.18 30.04 -4.18
C MET A 1 -9.32 28.77 -3.36
N ALA A 2 -10.11 28.86 -2.31
CA ALA A 2 -10.55 27.81 -1.40
C ALA A 2 -9.51 27.16 -0.50
N ASN A 3 -9.06 27.89 0.52
CA ASN A 3 -8.93 27.33 1.85
C ASN A 3 -10.35 27.06 2.40
N SER A 4 -11.07 26.10 1.83
CA SER A 4 -12.24 25.59 2.53
C SER A 4 -11.70 24.95 3.82
N ILE A 5 -12.12 25.46 4.95
CA ILE A 5 -11.81 24.88 6.26
C ILE A 5 -12.27 23.43 6.19
N ILE A 6 -11.32 22.51 6.04
CA ILE A 6 -11.61 21.08 6.08
C ILE A 6 -12.19 20.82 7.46
N LYS A 7 -13.46 20.44 7.53
CA LYS A 7 -14.11 20.10 8.79
C LYS A 7 -13.33 18.93 9.41
N ASP A 8 -12.96 19.09 10.68
CA ASP A 8 -12.28 18.03 11.41
C ASP A 8 -13.27 16.87 11.66
N ARG A 9 -12.89 15.71 11.17
CA ARG A 9 -13.69 14.48 11.24
C ARG A 9 -13.01 13.37 12.04
N ILE A 10 -11.81 13.65 12.56
CA ILE A 10 -11.06 12.69 13.38
C ILE A 10 -11.67 12.68 14.78
N ILE A 11 -12.22 11.54 15.18
CA ILE A 11 -12.94 11.35 16.44
C ILE A 11 -12.22 10.42 17.42
N THR A 12 -11.22 9.67 16.99
CA THR A 12 -10.57 8.63 17.78
C THR A 12 -9.46 9.15 18.70
N TYR A 13 -8.93 10.35 18.41
CA TYR A 13 -7.92 10.99 19.26
C TYR A 13 -8.09 12.52 19.27
N GLN A 14 -7.56 13.17 20.31
CA GLN A 14 -7.60 14.62 20.46
C GLN A 14 -6.24 15.24 20.18
N GLY A 15 -6.25 16.54 19.82
CA GLY A 15 -5.02 17.30 19.56
C GLY A 15 -4.32 16.89 18.25
N ASP A 16 -3.06 17.30 18.11
CA ASP A 16 -2.21 17.02 16.93
C ASP A 16 -0.74 16.85 17.34
N GLU A 17 -0.50 15.90 18.26
CA GLU A 17 0.83 15.60 18.82
C GLU A 17 1.88 15.35 17.72
N TYR A 18 1.48 14.71 16.63
CA TYR A 18 2.39 14.33 15.53
C TYR A 18 2.38 15.31 14.35
N GLY A 19 1.51 16.33 14.37
CA GLY A 19 1.38 17.33 13.29
C GLY A 19 0.81 16.76 11.99
N ILE A 20 -0.03 15.74 12.06
CA ILE A 20 -0.58 15.03 10.90
C ILE A 20 -2.11 14.96 10.85
N ARG A 21 -2.79 15.60 11.81
CA ARG A 21 -4.27 15.60 11.86
C ARG A 21 -4.91 16.13 10.57
N LYS A 22 -4.32 17.16 9.97
CA LYS A 22 -4.76 17.66 8.67
C LYS A 22 -4.62 16.59 7.57
N ALA A 23 -3.52 15.82 7.59
CA ALA A 23 -3.32 14.73 6.62
C ALA A 23 -4.36 13.63 6.82
N HIS A 24 -4.69 13.25 8.06
CA HIS A 24 -5.73 12.27 8.34
C HIS A 24 -7.11 12.71 7.82
N ASN A 25 -7.49 13.98 8.02
CA ASN A 25 -8.74 14.49 7.46
C ASN A 25 -8.78 14.41 5.91
N LEU A 26 -7.65 14.71 5.26
CA LEU A 26 -7.53 14.59 3.80
C LEU A 26 -7.54 13.14 3.32
N LEU A 27 -6.85 12.24 4.03
CA LEU A 27 -6.88 10.81 3.75
C LEU A 27 -8.28 10.22 3.92
N LEU A 28 -9.04 10.70 4.92
CA LEU A 28 -10.42 10.27 5.12
C LEU A 28 -11.33 10.66 3.94
N LEU A 29 -11.16 11.87 3.40
CA LEU A 29 -11.86 12.31 2.19
C LEU A 29 -11.45 11.47 0.97
N LEU A 30 -10.17 11.14 0.85
CA LEU A 30 -9.69 10.29 -0.24
C LEU A 30 -10.21 8.85 -0.13
N LEU A 31 -10.30 8.31 1.10
CA LEU A 31 -10.92 7.01 1.37
C LEU A 31 -12.39 6.97 0.98
N GLU A 32 -13.17 8.05 1.24
CA GLU A 32 -14.57 8.14 0.81
C GLU A 32 -14.70 8.15 -0.71
N LYS A 33 -13.85 8.91 -1.41
CA LYS A 33 -13.82 8.92 -2.88
C LYS A 33 -13.49 7.53 -3.43
N LEU A 34 -12.52 6.83 -2.82
CA LEU A 34 -12.13 5.47 -3.18
C LEU A 34 -13.30 4.48 -2.96
N ASP A 35 -13.92 4.53 -1.79
CA ASP A 35 -15.03 3.62 -1.44
C ASP A 35 -16.23 3.82 -2.37
N ALA A 36 -16.57 5.07 -2.65
CA ALA A 36 -17.64 5.41 -3.61
C ALA A 36 -17.31 4.89 -5.02
N HIS A 37 -16.06 5.03 -5.47
CA HIS A 37 -15.60 4.52 -6.76
C HIS A 37 -15.67 3.00 -6.83
N CYS A 38 -15.15 2.31 -5.79
CA CYS A 38 -15.17 0.85 -5.73
C CYS A 38 -16.61 0.32 -5.71
N LYS A 39 -17.51 0.94 -4.96
CA LYS A 39 -18.93 0.58 -4.95
C LYS A 39 -19.60 0.79 -6.31
N PHE A 40 -19.32 1.90 -6.99
CA PHE A 40 -19.88 2.20 -8.30
C PHE A 40 -19.52 1.14 -9.36
N TYR A 41 -18.27 0.63 -9.31
CA TYR A 41 -17.78 -0.39 -10.26
C TYR A 41 -17.88 -1.83 -9.74
N GLY A 42 -18.42 -2.06 -8.53
CA GLY A 42 -18.51 -3.38 -7.91
C GLY A 42 -17.13 -4.01 -7.71
N LEU A 43 -16.16 -3.22 -7.23
CA LEU A 43 -14.80 -3.65 -6.91
C LEU A 43 -14.69 -3.98 -5.43
N SER A 44 -14.10 -5.12 -5.10
CA SER A 44 -13.83 -5.51 -3.73
C SER A 44 -12.42 -5.11 -3.31
N TYR A 45 -12.29 -4.51 -2.14
CA TYR A 45 -11.02 -4.16 -1.53
C TYR A 45 -11.09 -4.27 0.00
N SER A 46 -9.95 -4.19 0.65
CA SER A 46 -9.82 -4.15 2.11
C SER A 46 -8.75 -3.14 2.51
N LEU A 47 -8.88 -2.52 3.66
CA LEU A 47 -7.73 -1.93 4.33
C LEU A 47 -6.65 -2.99 4.53
N ALA A 48 -5.39 -2.58 4.56
CA ALA A 48 -4.26 -3.48 4.74
C ALA A 48 -3.28 -2.92 5.79
N TYR A 49 -2.37 -3.73 6.26
CA TYR A 49 -1.25 -3.36 7.12
C TYR A 49 -1.61 -2.38 8.25
N GLY A 50 -0.92 -1.22 8.32
CA GLY A 50 -1.13 -0.19 9.34
C GLY A 50 -2.56 0.33 9.38
N SER A 51 -3.17 0.53 8.23
CA SER A 51 -4.54 1.03 8.12
C SER A 51 -5.58 0.04 8.66
N MET A 52 -5.40 -1.28 8.40
CA MET A 52 -6.24 -2.31 9.01
C MET A 52 -6.01 -2.41 10.51
N LEU A 53 -4.76 -2.33 10.96
CA LEU A 53 -4.44 -2.34 12.38
C LEU A 53 -5.08 -1.14 13.10
N GLY A 54 -5.02 0.06 12.52
CA GLY A 54 -5.70 1.25 13.02
C GLY A 54 -7.21 1.06 13.10
N CYS A 55 -7.83 0.54 12.05
CA CYS A 55 -9.26 0.24 12.02
C CYS A 55 -9.69 -0.70 13.17
N VAL A 56 -8.94 -1.77 13.40
CA VAL A 56 -9.27 -2.78 14.42
C VAL A 56 -8.96 -2.28 15.83
N ARG A 57 -7.79 -1.71 16.07
CA ARG A 57 -7.29 -1.31 17.38
C ARG A 57 -7.78 0.04 17.83
N GLU A 58 -7.68 1.06 16.98
CA GLU A 58 -8.00 2.46 17.29
C GLU A 58 -9.42 2.88 16.87
N LYS A 59 -10.09 2.10 16.02
CA LYS A 59 -11.34 2.46 15.33
C LYS A 59 -11.18 3.63 14.34
N GLY A 60 -9.97 3.85 13.84
CA GLY A 60 -9.58 4.94 12.96
C GLY A 60 -8.11 4.87 12.61
N PHE A 61 -7.51 6.03 12.39
CA PHE A 61 -6.08 6.09 12.13
C PHE A 61 -5.25 5.74 13.37
N ILE A 62 -4.11 5.11 13.16
CA ILE A 62 -3.05 5.10 14.15
C ILE A 62 -2.52 6.53 14.25
N PRO A 63 -2.49 7.18 15.45
CA PRO A 63 -2.24 8.62 15.57
C PRO A 63 -0.91 9.14 15.00
N TRP A 64 0.06 8.25 14.76
CA TRP A 64 1.37 8.57 14.19
C TRP A 64 1.61 7.95 12.80
N ASP A 65 0.61 7.34 12.18
CA ASP A 65 0.69 6.75 10.84
C ASP A 65 0.17 7.76 9.81
N ASP A 66 0.92 8.04 8.77
CA ASP A 66 0.66 9.16 7.86
C ASP A 66 0.36 8.75 6.42
N ASP A 67 -0.01 7.49 6.21
CA ASP A 67 -0.48 6.93 4.94
C ASP A 67 -1.68 5.98 5.13
N VAL A 68 -2.20 5.50 4.03
CA VAL A 68 -3.24 4.47 4.00
C VAL A 68 -2.84 3.38 3.04
N ASP A 69 -3.01 2.15 3.49
CA ASP A 69 -2.76 0.94 2.73
C ASP A 69 -4.08 0.24 2.39
N ILE A 70 -4.29 -0.13 1.14
CA ILE A 70 -5.39 -1.01 0.74
C ILE A 70 -4.88 -2.19 -0.09
N VAL A 71 -5.63 -3.28 -0.06
CA VAL A 71 -5.36 -4.48 -0.83
C VAL A 71 -6.59 -4.90 -1.62
N MET A 72 -6.38 -5.29 -2.88
CA MET A 72 -7.39 -5.87 -3.77
C MET A 72 -6.91 -7.22 -4.30
N LYS A 73 -7.82 -8.17 -4.53
CA LYS A 73 -7.47 -9.32 -5.39
C LYS A 73 -7.04 -8.82 -6.76
N ARG A 74 -6.11 -9.51 -7.41
CA ARG A 74 -5.57 -9.12 -8.73
C ARG A 74 -6.63 -8.71 -9.74
N LYS A 75 -7.71 -9.43 -9.85
CA LYS A 75 -8.82 -9.14 -10.78
C LYS A 75 -9.44 -7.76 -10.52
N ASP A 76 -9.73 -7.43 -9.27
CA ASP A 76 -10.32 -6.13 -8.91
C ASP A 76 -9.27 -5.00 -9.00
N TYR A 77 -8.03 -5.31 -8.66
CA TYR A 77 -6.90 -4.40 -8.83
C TYR A 77 -6.73 -3.96 -10.29
N ASP A 78 -6.69 -4.90 -11.24
CA ASP A 78 -6.55 -4.58 -12.66
C ASP A 78 -7.78 -3.83 -13.19
N ARG A 79 -9.00 -4.20 -12.77
CA ARG A 79 -10.23 -3.49 -13.09
C ARG A 79 -10.28 -2.08 -12.52
N PHE A 80 -9.68 -1.86 -11.35
CA PHE A 80 -9.61 -0.54 -10.73
C PHE A 80 -8.90 0.46 -11.65
N PHE A 81 -7.75 0.11 -12.22
CA PHE A 81 -7.04 1.00 -13.13
C PHE A 81 -7.83 1.28 -14.41
N SER A 82 -8.41 0.25 -15.02
CA SER A 82 -9.26 0.43 -16.21
C SER A 82 -10.46 1.35 -15.90
N SER A 83 -11.05 1.24 -14.72
CA SER A 83 -12.18 2.07 -14.31
C SER A 83 -11.83 3.54 -14.05
N LEU A 84 -10.58 3.83 -13.64
CA LEU A 84 -10.11 5.21 -13.50
C LEU A 84 -10.05 5.94 -14.83
N GLU A 85 -9.70 5.26 -15.93
CA GLU A 85 -9.62 5.82 -17.28
C GLU A 85 -11.00 6.24 -17.82
N GLU A 86 -12.08 5.68 -17.29
CA GLU A 86 -13.44 6.03 -17.73
C GLU A 86 -13.91 7.43 -17.28
N GLY A 87 -13.27 8.05 -16.30
CA GLY A 87 -13.57 9.41 -15.85
C GLY A 87 -14.95 9.63 -15.21
N LYS A 88 -15.68 8.57 -14.85
CA LYS A 88 -17.10 8.65 -14.44
C LYS A 88 -17.30 9.03 -12.97
N THR A 89 -16.31 8.80 -12.11
CA THR A 89 -16.40 9.07 -10.67
C THR A 89 -15.60 10.31 -10.26
N GLN A 90 -15.83 10.80 -9.05
CA GLN A 90 -15.03 11.89 -8.50
C GLN A 90 -13.56 11.46 -8.34
N LEU A 91 -13.31 10.22 -7.88
CA LEU A 91 -11.96 9.69 -7.76
C LEU A 91 -11.19 9.76 -9.09
N SER A 92 -11.81 9.32 -10.20
CA SER A 92 -11.17 9.31 -11.52
C SER A 92 -10.89 10.70 -12.10
N ARG A 93 -11.57 11.74 -11.61
CA ARG A 93 -11.33 13.15 -12.01
C ARG A 93 -10.33 13.87 -11.13
N ASP A 94 -10.32 13.55 -9.83
CA ASP A 94 -9.54 14.27 -8.82
C ASP A 94 -8.21 13.61 -8.50
N CYS A 95 -7.98 12.38 -8.94
CA CYS A 95 -6.83 11.59 -8.54
C CYS A 95 -6.01 11.10 -9.74
N PHE A 96 -4.74 10.86 -9.49
CA PHE A 96 -3.84 10.18 -10.42
C PHE A 96 -3.08 9.06 -9.71
N VAL A 97 -2.56 8.11 -10.47
CA VAL A 97 -1.77 7.02 -9.96
C VAL A 97 -0.31 7.20 -10.31
N GLU A 98 0.53 7.16 -9.31
CA GLU A 98 1.99 7.12 -9.45
C GLU A 98 2.51 5.70 -9.20
N SER A 99 3.44 5.24 -10.03
CA SER A 99 4.12 3.96 -9.87
C SER A 99 5.62 4.18 -9.60
N PRO A 100 5.97 4.57 -8.38
CA PRO A 100 7.36 4.96 -8.09
C PRO A 100 8.35 3.81 -8.22
N VAL A 101 7.91 2.57 -7.93
CA VAL A 101 8.75 1.37 -8.01
C VAL A 101 7.94 0.20 -8.54
N TYR A 102 7.39 -0.65 -7.72
CA TYR A 102 6.55 -1.82 -8.05
C TYR A 102 5.20 -1.80 -7.32
N MET A 103 4.90 -0.70 -6.68
CA MET A 103 3.69 -0.41 -5.93
C MET A 103 3.06 0.85 -6.50
N HIS A 104 1.77 0.91 -6.55
CA HIS A 104 1.04 2.07 -7.03
C HIS A 104 0.59 2.92 -5.85
N LYS A 105 0.65 4.24 -6.04
CA LYS A 105 0.15 5.24 -5.09
C LYS A 105 -0.94 6.06 -5.75
N LEU A 106 -2.08 6.12 -5.10
CA LEU A 106 -3.19 6.95 -5.52
C LEU A 106 -3.10 8.30 -4.82
N HIS A 107 -2.88 9.36 -5.58
CA HIS A 107 -2.78 10.73 -5.08
C HIS A 107 -4.01 11.55 -5.43
N ASP A 108 -4.44 12.41 -4.52
CA ASP A 108 -5.51 13.39 -4.77
C ASP A 108 -4.88 14.76 -5.09
N VAL A 109 -5.17 15.30 -6.28
CA VAL A 109 -4.66 16.61 -6.72
C VAL A 109 -5.32 17.79 -6.02
N THR A 110 -6.43 17.58 -5.33
CA THR A 110 -7.21 18.63 -4.68
C THR A 110 -6.72 18.97 -3.27
N THR A 111 -5.76 18.19 -2.71
CA THR A 111 -5.29 18.32 -1.33
C THR A 111 -4.27 19.44 -1.10
N GLY A 112 -3.82 20.12 -2.16
CA GLY A 112 -2.84 21.21 -2.08
C GLY A 112 -1.45 20.74 -1.67
N ASP A 113 -0.83 21.42 -0.69
CA ASP A 113 0.57 21.17 -0.31
C ASP A 113 0.79 19.96 0.61
N VAL A 114 -0.27 19.30 1.06
CA VAL A 114 -0.16 18.11 1.92
C VAL A 114 -0.14 16.85 1.05
N PRO A 115 0.98 16.13 1.00
CA PRO A 115 1.13 14.95 0.14
C PRO A 115 0.45 13.74 0.78
N VAL A 116 -0.85 13.61 0.58
CA VAL A 116 -1.61 12.41 0.99
C VAL A 116 -1.75 11.44 -0.17
N PHE A 117 -1.65 10.16 0.12
CA PHE A 117 -1.78 9.10 -0.85
C PHE A 117 -2.30 7.81 -0.20
N ILE A 118 -2.86 6.95 -1.03
CA ILE A 118 -3.21 5.57 -0.67
C ILE A 118 -2.28 4.63 -1.40
N ASP A 119 -1.62 3.74 -0.67
CA ASP A 119 -0.82 2.66 -1.23
C ASP A 119 -1.73 1.51 -1.69
N LEU A 120 -1.61 1.14 -2.97
CA LEU A 120 -2.44 0.15 -3.62
C LEU A 120 -1.67 -1.18 -3.74
N TYR A 121 -2.16 -2.21 -3.06
CA TYR A 121 -1.56 -3.55 -3.08
C TYR A 121 -2.44 -4.55 -3.85
N ALA A 122 -1.80 -5.33 -4.72
CA ALA A 122 -2.44 -6.47 -5.34
C ALA A 122 -2.19 -7.74 -4.52
N ALA A 123 -3.23 -8.52 -4.28
CA ALA A 123 -3.13 -9.87 -3.75
C ALA A 123 -3.08 -10.86 -4.92
N ASP A 124 -1.92 -11.47 -5.10
CA ASP A 124 -1.60 -12.41 -6.18
C ASP A 124 -1.54 -13.85 -5.66
N SER A 125 -1.82 -14.80 -6.53
CA SER A 125 -1.79 -16.23 -6.23
C SER A 125 -0.43 -16.71 -5.72
N VAL A 126 -0.46 -17.53 -4.70
CA VAL A 126 0.71 -18.20 -4.15
C VAL A 126 0.66 -19.68 -4.53
N PRO A 127 1.64 -20.22 -5.27
CA PRO A 127 1.65 -21.61 -5.65
C PRO A 127 1.58 -22.57 -4.45
N ASP A 128 0.72 -23.58 -4.51
CA ASP A 128 0.59 -24.58 -3.43
C ASP A 128 1.83 -25.46 -3.32
N ASN A 129 2.46 -25.78 -4.46
CA ASN A 129 3.72 -26.50 -4.49
C ASN A 129 4.83 -25.64 -3.88
N TRP A 130 5.52 -26.15 -2.84
CA TRP A 130 6.53 -25.41 -2.10
C TRP A 130 7.73 -24.97 -2.95
N LEU A 131 8.15 -25.78 -3.93
CA LEU A 131 9.27 -25.46 -4.82
C LEU A 131 8.89 -24.32 -5.78
N LYS A 132 7.70 -24.41 -6.44
CA LYS A 132 7.18 -23.33 -7.29
C LYS A 132 7.00 -22.03 -6.50
N ARG A 133 6.50 -22.10 -5.28
CA ARG A 133 6.37 -20.95 -4.39
C ARG A 133 7.71 -20.31 -4.09
N ARG A 134 8.74 -21.12 -3.76
CA ARG A 134 10.09 -20.62 -3.50
C ARG A 134 10.72 -19.99 -4.74
N VAL A 135 10.58 -20.62 -5.89
CA VAL A 135 11.08 -20.09 -7.19
C VAL A 135 10.40 -18.75 -7.48
N LYS A 136 9.05 -18.69 -7.44
CA LYS A 136 8.31 -17.44 -7.66
C LYS A 136 8.81 -16.33 -6.73
N TYR A 137 8.94 -16.61 -5.43
CA TYR A 137 9.43 -15.63 -4.47
C TYR A 137 10.84 -15.11 -4.84
N VAL A 138 11.78 -16.01 -5.11
CA VAL A 138 13.16 -15.62 -5.45
C VAL A 138 13.21 -14.75 -6.70
N VAL A 139 12.45 -15.13 -7.74
CA VAL A 139 12.39 -14.36 -8.99
C VAL A 139 11.74 -12.99 -8.76
N VAL A 140 10.63 -12.92 -8.03
CA VAL A 140 9.99 -11.64 -7.67
C VAL A 140 10.97 -10.74 -6.91
N GLN A 141 11.68 -11.27 -5.90
CA GLN A 141 12.65 -10.48 -5.13
C GLN A 141 13.80 -10.00 -6.01
N PHE A 142 14.29 -10.83 -6.93
CA PHE A 142 15.33 -10.44 -7.87
C PHE A 142 14.89 -9.29 -8.77
N VAL A 143 13.70 -9.38 -9.36
CA VAL A 143 13.15 -8.28 -10.18
C VAL A 143 12.91 -7.02 -9.35
N LYS A 144 12.43 -7.14 -8.11
CA LYS A 144 12.31 -5.99 -7.18
C LYS A 144 13.64 -5.31 -6.90
N GLU A 145 14.73 -6.08 -6.72
CA GLU A 145 16.08 -5.50 -6.54
C GLU A 145 16.56 -4.77 -7.81
N ILE A 146 16.23 -5.29 -9.00
CA ILE A 146 16.50 -4.59 -10.27
C ILE A 146 15.77 -3.23 -10.29
N ILE A 147 14.46 -3.22 -10.01
CA ILE A 147 13.65 -2.00 -10.01
C ILE A 147 14.21 -0.99 -8.99
N LYS A 148 14.51 -1.44 -7.77
CA LYS A 148 15.11 -0.59 -6.73
C LYS A 148 16.48 -0.03 -7.13
N GLY A 149 17.31 -0.84 -7.79
CA GLY A 149 18.61 -0.41 -8.30
C GLY A 149 18.50 0.71 -9.33
N ARG A 150 17.47 0.70 -10.18
CA ARG A 150 17.26 1.71 -11.23
C ARG A 150 16.53 2.96 -10.75
N ARG A 151 15.44 2.79 -9.98
CA ARG A 151 14.56 3.88 -9.54
C ARG A 151 14.81 4.30 -8.10
N GLY A 152 15.45 3.42 -7.33
CA GLY A 152 15.70 3.63 -5.90
C GLY A 152 16.75 4.71 -5.67
N ARG A 153 16.56 5.47 -4.58
CA ARG A 153 17.54 6.41 -4.09
C ARG A 153 18.89 5.66 -3.90
N ARG A 154 19.97 6.32 -4.28
CA ARG A 154 21.37 5.86 -4.13
C ARG A 154 21.82 5.75 -2.65
N ASN A 155 21.02 5.17 -1.79
CA ASN A 155 21.45 4.83 -0.45
C ASN A 155 22.35 3.60 -0.54
N LEU A 156 23.64 3.83 -0.63
CA LEU A 156 24.67 2.84 -0.42
C LEU A 156 24.59 2.40 1.04
N LEU A 157 23.82 1.35 1.33
CA LEU A 157 23.85 0.74 2.64
C LEU A 157 25.21 0.09 2.85
N PRO A 158 25.79 0.14 4.06
CA PRO A 158 27.07 -0.47 4.34
C PRO A 158 26.99 -1.99 4.16
N GLY A 159 27.82 -2.53 3.26
CA GLY A 159 27.94 -3.96 2.99
C GLY A 159 28.34 -4.23 1.55
N MET A 160 29.57 -4.71 1.34
CA MET A 160 30.14 -5.00 0.03
C MET A 160 29.25 -5.95 -0.80
N LEU A 161 28.70 -6.99 -0.20
CA LEU A 161 27.85 -7.97 -0.87
C LEU A 161 26.50 -7.35 -1.34
N HIS A 162 25.93 -6.42 -0.57
CA HIS A 162 24.71 -5.72 -0.95
C HIS A 162 24.97 -4.74 -2.11
N THR A 163 26.10 -4.07 -2.09
CA THR A 163 26.54 -3.16 -3.15
C THR A 163 26.79 -3.94 -4.45
N LEU A 164 27.46 -5.08 -4.40
CA LEU A 164 27.67 -5.95 -5.57
C LEU A 164 26.36 -6.43 -6.18
N ARG A 165 25.39 -6.86 -5.38
CA ARG A 165 24.05 -7.25 -5.85
C ARG A 165 23.35 -6.12 -6.58
N LYS A 166 23.43 -4.88 -6.08
CA LYS A 166 22.84 -3.70 -6.73
C LYS A 166 23.53 -3.38 -8.06
N ILE A 167 24.86 -3.43 -8.09
CA ILE A 167 25.64 -3.22 -9.32
C ILE A 167 25.27 -4.28 -10.36
N MET A 168 25.25 -5.55 -9.99
CA MET A 168 24.84 -6.63 -10.86
C MET A 168 23.40 -6.44 -11.38
N ALA A 169 22.46 -6.12 -10.51
CA ALA A 169 21.07 -5.84 -10.88
C ALA A 169 20.99 -4.67 -11.87
N TYR A 170 21.74 -3.60 -11.66
CA TYR A 170 21.81 -2.47 -12.57
C TYR A 170 22.40 -2.85 -13.93
N VAL A 171 23.53 -3.54 -13.96
CA VAL A 171 24.18 -4.01 -15.21
C VAL A 171 23.27 -4.94 -16.01
N ILE A 172 22.65 -5.93 -15.35
CA ILE A 172 21.71 -6.86 -15.99
C ILE A 172 20.49 -6.13 -16.56
N SER A 173 20.03 -5.08 -15.89
CA SER A 173 18.85 -4.34 -16.31
C SER A 173 19.11 -3.26 -17.35
N PHE A 174 20.38 -2.94 -17.63
CA PHE A 174 20.77 -1.83 -18.50
C PHE A 174 20.14 -1.88 -19.91
N PRO A 175 20.06 -3.06 -20.60
CA PRO A 175 19.47 -3.14 -21.94
C PRO A 175 17.94 -3.03 -21.96
N PHE A 176 17.26 -3.03 -20.81
CA PHE A 176 15.79 -3.02 -20.75
C PHE A 176 15.24 -1.64 -20.39
N SER A 177 14.09 -1.25 -20.97
CA SER A 177 13.37 -0.05 -20.54
C SER A 177 12.70 -0.27 -19.18
N ASN A 178 12.29 0.83 -18.52
CA ASN A 178 11.55 0.74 -17.25
C ASN A 178 10.23 -0.02 -17.43
N GLU A 179 9.52 0.23 -18.54
CA GLU A 179 8.26 -0.44 -18.87
C GLU A 179 8.44 -1.95 -19.10
N GLN A 180 9.56 -2.36 -19.70
CA GLN A 180 9.88 -3.78 -19.90
C GLN A 180 10.10 -4.46 -18.53
N ILE A 181 10.79 -3.80 -17.61
CA ILE A 181 11.04 -4.34 -16.27
C ILE A 181 9.74 -4.41 -15.46
N ASP A 182 8.87 -3.39 -15.55
CA ASP A 182 7.57 -3.39 -14.89
C ASP A 182 6.66 -4.49 -15.43
N ARG A 183 6.66 -4.68 -16.76
CA ARG A 183 5.96 -5.83 -17.39
C ARG A 183 6.52 -7.17 -16.91
N LEU A 184 7.83 -7.30 -16.79
CA LEU A 184 8.46 -8.50 -16.24
C LEU A 184 8.04 -8.74 -14.79
N TYR A 185 8.05 -7.67 -13.97
CA TYR A 185 7.59 -7.76 -12.58
C TYR A 185 6.15 -8.25 -12.51
N THR A 186 5.25 -7.60 -13.25
CA THR A 186 3.83 -7.98 -13.29
C THR A 186 3.66 -9.43 -13.73
N LYS A 187 4.34 -9.85 -14.82
CA LYS A 187 4.28 -11.21 -15.32
C LYS A 187 4.72 -12.26 -14.29
N VAL A 188 5.75 -11.96 -13.52
CA VAL A 188 6.23 -12.86 -12.46
C VAL A 188 5.31 -12.83 -11.24
N ALA A 189 4.84 -11.66 -10.84
CA ALA A 189 3.92 -11.51 -9.70
C ALA A 189 2.58 -12.20 -9.97
N THR A 190 2.07 -12.11 -11.20
CA THR A 190 0.80 -12.74 -11.62
C THR A 190 0.96 -14.20 -12.07
N TRP A 191 2.17 -14.75 -12.09
CA TRP A 191 2.38 -16.14 -12.46
C TRP A 191 1.57 -17.09 -11.59
N GLY A 192 0.65 -17.82 -12.21
CA GLY A 192 -0.26 -18.77 -11.56
C GLY A 192 -1.59 -18.15 -11.12
N ASN A 193 -1.89 -16.88 -11.44
CA ASN A 193 -3.19 -16.25 -11.15
C ASN A 193 -4.33 -16.78 -12.05
N ASP A 194 -3.99 -17.52 -13.11
CA ASP A 194 -4.91 -18.24 -14.01
C ASP A 194 -5.48 -19.52 -13.36
N LYS A 195 -4.94 -19.95 -12.22
CA LYS A 195 -5.36 -21.14 -11.48
C LYS A 195 -6.01 -20.73 -10.16
N GLU A 196 -7.04 -21.46 -9.78
CA GLU A 196 -7.55 -21.36 -8.43
C GLU A 196 -6.44 -21.76 -7.46
N THR A 197 -6.04 -20.84 -6.63
CA THR A 197 -5.10 -21.08 -5.54
C THR A 197 -5.79 -20.82 -4.21
N THR A 198 -5.45 -21.62 -3.23
CA THR A 198 -6.01 -21.49 -1.87
C THR A 198 -5.37 -20.34 -1.10
N ARG A 199 -4.34 -19.69 -1.67
CA ARG A 199 -3.51 -18.71 -0.95
C ARG A 199 -3.18 -17.50 -1.81
N LEU A 200 -3.21 -16.33 -1.19
CA LEU A 200 -2.83 -15.05 -1.80
C LEU A 200 -1.73 -14.35 -0.98
N SER A 201 -0.94 -13.52 -1.65
CA SER A 201 0.09 -12.67 -1.04
C SER A 201 0.27 -11.38 -1.82
N SER A 202 0.61 -10.29 -1.14
CA SER A 202 0.96 -9.03 -1.80
C SER A 202 2.46 -8.98 -2.09
N TYR A 203 2.86 -9.41 -3.28
CA TYR A 203 4.26 -9.38 -3.70
C TYR A 203 4.82 -7.97 -3.88
N CYS A 204 3.97 -6.98 -4.10
CA CYS A 204 4.34 -5.57 -4.18
C CYS A 204 4.65 -4.94 -2.82
N SER A 205 4.34 -5.60 -1.71
CA SER A 205 4.72 -5.12 -0.38
C SER A 205 6.24 -4.94 -0.24
N GLY A 206 6.66 -3.86 0.42
CA GLY A 206 8.07 -3.60 0.75
C GLY A 206 8.66 -4.56 1.78
N HIS A 207 7.80 -5.24 2.53
CA HIS A 207 8.18 -6.22 3.53
C HIS A 207 8.66 -7.54 2.91
N LYS A 208 9.38 -8.34 3.71
CA LYS A 208 9.79 -9.69 3.30
C LYS A 208 8.55 -10.57 3.20
N SER A 209 7.94 -10.63 2.03
CA SER A 209 6.68 -11.35 1.77
C SER A 209 6.83 -12.88 1.79
N TYR A 210 8.05 -13.42 1.94
CA TYR A 210 8.24 -14.86 2.01
C TYR A 210 7.62 -15.40 3.29
N GLY A 211 6.67 -16.33 3.12
CA GLY A 211 5.92 -16.92 4.24
C GLY A 211 4.69 -16.09 4.69
N LYS A 212 4.54 -14.86 4.22
CA LYS A 212 3.34 -14.07 4.45
C LYS A 212 2.35 -14.25 3.31
N TYR A 213 1.56 -15.28 3.41
CA TYR A 213 0.43 -15.55 2.53
C TYR A 213 -0.78 -15.94 3.37
N TYR A 214 -1.95 -15.67 2.82
CA TYR A 214 -3.23 -15.79 3.51
C TYR A 214 -4.16 -16.69 2.73
N PRO A 215 -5.12 -17.38 3.39
CA PRO A 215 -6.19 -18.07 2.69
C PRO A 215 -6.91 -17.10 1.75
N ALA A 216 -7.20 -17.53 0.53
CA ALA A 216 -7.87 -16.69 -0.46
C ALA A 216 -9.28 -16.26 0.01
N GLU A 217 -9.94 -17.10 0.77
CA GLU A 217 -11.28 -16.90 1.33
C GLU A 217 -11.41 -15.70 2.25
N ILE A 218 -10.32 -15.26 2.93
CA ILE A 218 -10.42 -14.05 3.79
C ILE A 218 -10.71 -12.79 2.98
N TYR A 219 -10.29 -12.76 1.71
CA TYR A 219 -10.54 -11.65 0.80
C TYR A 219 -11.92 -11.71 0.11
N ASP A 220 -12.63 -12.83 0.25
CA ASP A 220 -14.00 -12.98 -0.26
C ASP A 220 -15.03 -12.57 0.81
N ASN A 221 -14.67 -12.72 2.08
CA ASN A 221 -15.51 -12.39 3.23
C ASN A 221 -15.11 -11.02 3.79
N ILE A 222 -15.55 -9.94 3.15
CA ILE A 222 -15.25 -8.57 3.59
C ILE A 222 -16.24 -8.14 4.69
N GLN A 223 -15.71 -7.55 5.76
CA GLN A 223 -16.48 -6.93 6.84
C GLN A 223 -16.27 -5.43 6.84
N TYR A 224 -17.29 -4.66 7.23
CA TYR A 224 -17.19 -3.21 7.38
C TYR A 224 -17.10 -2.85 8.87
N LEU A 225 -15.96 -2.33 9.29
CA LEU A 225 -15.71 -1.88 10.66
C LEU A 225 -15.69 -0.35 10.78
N PRO A 226 -15.99 0.20 11.97
CA PRO A 226 -15.84 1.63 12.23
C PRO A 226 -14.43 2.13 11.94
N PHE A 227 -14.32 3.27 11.27
CA PHE A 227 -13.07 3.97 10.98
C PHE A 227 -13.33 5.47 11.02
N GLU A 228 -12.96 6.15 12.11
CA GLU A 228 -13.35 7.52 12.40
C GLU A 228 -14.89 7.67 12.34
N ASP A 229 -15.40 8.62 11.56
CA ASP A 229 -16.85 8.84 11.37
C ASP A 229 -17.46 8.03 10.22
N ILE A 230 -16.70 7.12 9.59
CA ILE A 230 -17.15 6.24 8.51
C ILE A 230 -16.98 4.75 8.85
N LYS A 231 -17.29 3.87 7.91
CA LYS A 231 -16.98 2.44 7.99
C LYS A 231 -16.12 2.04 6.81
N MET A 232 -15.07 1.24 7.07
CA MET A 232 -14.14 0.78 6.04
C MET A 232 -14.11 -0.74 5.96
N PRO A 233 -13.88 -1.31 4.75
CA PRO A 233 -13.82 -2.73 4.56
C PRO A 233 -12.51 -3.32 5.07
N VAL A 234 -12.60 -4.43 5.77
CA VAL A 234 -11.47 -5.27 6.21
C VAL A 234 -11.71 -6.72 5.81
N VAL A 235 -10.65 -7.51 5.63
CA VAL A 235 -10.77 -8.96 5.35
C VAL A 235 -11.52 -9.67 6.47
N GLY A 236 -12.22 -10.76 6.13
CA GLY A 236 -13.09 -11.49 7.06
C GLY A 236 -12.39 -12.01 8.30
N ASP A 237 -11.18 -12.56 8.13
CA ASP A 237 -10.34 -12.99 9.24
C ASP A 237 -9.16 -12.00 9.40
N TYR A 238 -9.49 -10.79 9.88
CA TYR A 238 -8.48 -9.75 10.14
C TYR A 238 -7.54 -10.12 11.30
N ASP A 239 -7.97 -10.97 12.23
CA ASP A 239 -7.12 -11.43 13.33
C ASP A 239 -5.99 -12.31 12.82
N LEU A 240 -6.29 -13.28 11.94
CA LEU A 240 -5.28 -14.06 11.24
C LEU A 240 -4.32 -13.17 10.43
N TYR A 241 -4.86 -12.16 9.72
CA TYR A 241 -4.05 -11.25 8.93
C TYR A 241 -3.10 -10.45 9.82
N LEU A 242 -3.61 -9.76 10.84
CA LEU A 242 -2.85 -8.89 11.71
C LEU A 242 -1.85 -9.65 12.58
N SER A 243 -2.21 -10.82 13.09
CA SER A 243 -1.29 -11.68 13.85
C SER A 243 -0.11 -12.17 13.01
N LYS A 244 -0.31 -12.45 11.73
CA LYS A 244 0.79 -12.77 10.79
C LYS A 244 1.66 -11.56 10.44
N GLU A 245 1.08 -10.35 10.34
CA GLU A 245 1.83 -9.14 10.01
C GLU A 245 2.62 -8.61 11.21
N TYR A 246 2.03 -8.56 12.38
CA TYR A 246 2.54 -7.85 13.55
C TYR A 246 2.82 -8.74 14.76
N GLY A 247 2.46 -10.02 14.70
CA GLY A 247 2.58 -10.97 15.81
C GLY A 247 1.32 -10.99 16.69
N GLN A 248 1.25 -11.96 17.61
CA GLN A 248 0.06 -12.19 18.44
C GLN A 248 -0.33 -11.00 19.33
N ASN A 249 0.62 -10.14 19.66
CA ASN A 249 0.40 -8.98 20.52
C ASN A 249 0.11 -7.70 19.73
N TYR A 250 -0.41 -7.78 18.50
CA TYR A 250 -0.63 -6.63 17.62
C TYR A 250 -1.55 -5.55 18.20
N MET A 251 -2.43 -5.92 19.14
CA MET A 251 -3.30 -4.98 19.86
C MET A 251 -2.53 -4.07 20.84
N THR A 252 -1.29 -4.43 21.21
CA THR A 252 -0.46 -3.61 22.11
C THR A 252 0.31 -2.56 21.30
N PRO A 253 0.08 -1.26 21.54
CA PRO A 253 0.82 -0.21 20.85
C PRO A 253 2.34 -0.28 21.15
N PRO A 254 3.20 0.07 20.17
CA PRO A 254 4.64 0.10 20.41
C PRO A 254 5.01 1.21 21.41
N PRO A 255 6.22 1.15 22.01
CA PRO A 255 6.72 2.24 22.87
C PRO A 255 6.69 3.60 22.16
N GLN A 256 6.50 4.69 22.92
CA GLN A 256 6.40 6.06 22.38
C GLN A 256 7.58 6.44 21.47
N SER A 257 8.79 6.01 21.80
CA SER A 257 10.01 6.25 21.00
C SER A 257 9.95 5.71 19.57
N LYS A 258 9.04 4.78 19.28
CA LYS A 258 8.82 4.19 17.96
C LYS A 258 7.62 4.79 17.20
N ARG A 259 6.88 5.71 17.82
CA ARG A 259 5.68 6.33 17.27
C ARG A 259 6.07 7.61 16.52
N ASN A 260 6.36 7.49 15.24
CA ASN A 260 6.78 8.64 14.41
C ASN A 260 6.20 8.52 13.00
N PRO A 261 5.67 9.63 12.45
CA PRO A 261 5.27 9.69 11.04
C PRO A 261 6.44 9.37 10.11
N ALA A 262 6.19 8.58 9.08
CA ALA A 262 7.22 8.08 8.18
C ALA A 262 7.43 9.01 6.96
N HIS A 263 6.34 9.53 6.37
CA HIS A 263 6.32 10.23 5.09
C HIS A 263 6.32 11.76 5.28
N ILE A 264 5.47 12.31 6.13
CA ILE A 264 5.34 13.76 6.37
C ILE A 264 6.61 14.35 6.96
N LYS A 265 7.32 13.63 7.80
CA LYS A 265 8.62 14.06 8.33
C LYS A 265 9.66 14.25 7.23
N LYS A 266 9.71 13.34 6.25
CA LYS A 266 10.59 13.44 5.09
C LYS A 266 10.22 14.63 4.20
N TYR A 267 8.92 14.89 4.03
CA TYR A 267 8.42 16.03 3.27
C TYR A 267 8.85 17.37 3.89
N LYS A 268 8.68 17.53 5.20
CA LYS A 268 9.14 18.74 5.93
C LYS A 268 10.65 18.97 5.81
N GLN A 269 11.46 17.90 5.86
CA GLN A 269 12.91 17.99 5.67
C GLN A 269 13.30 18.43 4.25
N ASN A 270 12.60 17.94 3.22
CA ASN A 270 12.86 18.30 1.82
C ASN A 270 12.44 19.74 1.49
N GLN A 271 11.42 20.29 2.14
CA GLN A 271 10.99 21.69 1.98
C GLN A 271 11.99 22.68 2.63
N GLY A 272 12.68 22.28 3.69
CA GLY A 272 13.72 23.08 4.34
C GLY A 272 14.98 23.31 3.51
N TYR A 273 15.20 22.55 2.44
CA TYR A 273 16.33 22.71 1.51
C TYR A 273 16.01 23.59 0.29
N LYS A 274 14.82 24.17 0.21
CA LYS A 274 14.40 25.08 -0.88
C LYS A 274 14.29 26.55 -0.45
N ARG A 275 15.05 26.97 0.57
CA ARG A 275 15.22 28.39 0.93
C ARG A 275 16.58 28.90 0.52
#